data_4636e2dcc56d692ea1e64d8a4f832965
#
_entry.id   4636e2dcc56d692ea1e64d8a4f832965
#
_cell.length_a   1.000
_cell.length_b   1.000
_cell.length_c   1.000
_cell.angle_alpha   90.00
_cell.angle_beta   90.00
_cell.angle_gamma   90.00
#
_symmetry.space_group_name_H-M   'P 1'
#
loop_
_entity.id
_entity.type
_entity.pdbx_description
1 polymer ?
#
loop_
_entity_poly.entity_id
_entity_poly.type
_entity_poly.pdbx_seq_one_letter_code
_entity_poly.pdbx_strand_id
1 'polypeptide(L)'
;LIGTSDAELVALDADNGEERWRTRVSSEILSVPKTGNGVVVVHTVDGKLFGFDATEGKQIWIYDRSVPVLTLHGSGSPVISADMVICGFSSGKLVGLDLASGTVRWETNLGIPSGRSELERMVDIDGDPLVVGSAIFATTFQGDMAAVSRDSGQVYWRKKLSSFVGPGADWRSLYVADAAGQVWAIQ
;
A
#
# COMPACT_ATOMS: atom_id res chain seq x y z
N LEU A 1 -2.60 8.63 -15.20
CA LEU A 1 -3.35 7.44 -14.81
C LEU A 1 -4.43 7.81 -13.81
N ILE A 2 -5.61 7.24 -13.97
CA ILE A 2 -6.77 7.48 -13.12
C ILE A 2 -7.38 6.11 -12.76
N GLY A 3 -7.50 5.83 -11.45
CA GLY A 3 -8.35 4.77 -10.94
C GLY A 3 -9.76 5.28 -10.73
N THR A 4 -10.77 4.46 -10.97
CA THR A 4 -12.17 4.86 -10.85
C THR A 4 -12.94 3.99 -9.85
N SER A 5 -14.07 4.53 -9.37
CA SER A 5 -15.04 3.77 -8.58
C SER A 5 -15.81 2.71 -9.39
N ASP A 6 -15.73 2.78 -10.72
CA ASP A 6 -16.36 1.81 -11.62
C ASP A 6 -15.45 0.62 -11.96
N ALA A 7 -14.41 0.42 -11.16
CA ALA A 7 -13.42 -0.64 -11.33
C ALA A 7 -12.65 -0.54 -12.67
N GLU A 8 -12.29 0.67 -13.06
CA GLU A 8 -11.54 0.92 -14.30
C GLU A 8 -10.23 1.66 -13.98
N LEU A 9 -9.18 1.27 -14.68
CA LEU A 9 -7.91 1.99 -14.74
C LEU A 9 -7.81 2.63 -16.14
N VAL A 10 -7.61 3.94 -16.16
CA VAL A 10 -7.56 4.73 -17.40
C VAL A 10 -6.22 5.44 -17.52
N ALA A 11 -5.57 5.32 -18.66
CA ALA A 11 -4.42 6.11 -19.03
C ALA A 11 -4.80 7.21 -20.00
N LEU A 12 -4.46 8.43 -19.63
CA LEU A 12 -4.64 9.59 -20.48
C LEU A 12 -3.28 10.13 -20.94
N ASP A 13 -3.27 10.69 -22.11
CA ASP A 13 -2.18 11.51 -22.57
C ASP A 13 -2.07 12.77 -21.70
N ALA A 14 -0.85 13.09 -21.25
CA ALA A 14 -0.64 14.21 -20.31
C ALA A 14 -0.76 15.59 -21.01
N ASP A 15 -0.53 15.65 -22.32
CA ASP A 15 -0.50 16.91 -23.06
C ASP A 15 -1.88 17.36 -23.53
N ASN A 16 -2.74 16.40 -23.91
CA ASN A 16 -4.02 16.70 -24.51
C ASN A 16 -5.24 16.06 -23.82
N GLY A 17 -5.00 15.15 -22.85
CA GLY A 17 -6.06 14.47 -22.09
C GLY A 17 -6.77 13.35 -22.85
N GLU A 18 -6.33 12.99 -24.06
CA GLU A 18 -6.91 11.89 -24.83
C GLU A 18 -6.66 10.55 -24.14
N GLU A 19 -7.65 9.66 -24.21
CA GLU A 19 -7.54 8.32 -23.66
C GLU A 19 -6.58 7.48 -24.51
N ARG A 20 -5.52 6.95 -23.89
CA ARG A 20 -4.56 6.03 -24.53
C ARG A 20 -5.01 4.59 -24.42
N TRP A 21 -5.46 4.19 -23.24
CA TRP A 21 -6.01 2.87 -22.99
C TRP A 21 -6.85 2.86 -21.72
N ARG A 22 -7.71 1.84 -21.62
CA ARG A 22 -8.57 1.57 -20.47
C ARG A 22 -8.60 0.08 -20.21
N THR A 23 -8.57 -0.31 -18.94
CA THR A 23 -8.69 -1.71 -18.52
C THR A 23 -9.58 -1.83 -17.29
N ARG A 24 -10.25 -2.98 -17.14
CA ARG A 24 -11.07 -3.28 -15.97
C ARG A 24 -10.31 -4.11 -14.96
N VAL A 25 -10.61 -3.88 -13.69
CA VAL A 25 -10.13 -4.64 -12.52
C VAL A 25 -11.32 -5.28 -11.78
N SER A 26 -11.04 -5.95 -10.68
CA SER A 26 -12.08 -6.71 -9.94
C SER A 26 -12.98 -5.85 -9.05
N SER A 27 -12.50 -4.69 -8.61
CA SER A 27 -13.23 -3.77 -7.72
C SER A 27 -12.72 -2.34 -7.88
N GLU A 28 -13.31 -1.41 -7.15
CA GLU A 28 -12.97 0.00 -7.17
C GLU A 28 -11.48 0.24 -6.91
N ILE A 29 -10.90 1.25 -7.57
CA ILE A 29 -9.54 1.72 -7.35
C ILE A 29 -9.63 3.05 -6.60
N LEU A 30 -9.48 3.03 -5.28
CA LEU A 30 -9.45 4.22 -4.44
C LEU A 30 -8.02 4.69 -4.14
N SER A 31 -7.04 3.80 -4.30
CA SER A 31 -5.63 4.12 -4.15
C SER A 31 -5.08 4.83 -5.38
N VAL A 32 -4.00 5.59 -5.19
CA VAL A 32 -3.32 6.26 -6.30
C VAL A 32 -2.52 5.24 -7.11
N PRO A 33 -2.79 5.06 -8.43
CA PRO A 33 -1.98 4.21 -9.29
C PRO A 33 -0.52 4.66 -9.30
N LYS A 34 0.42 3.73 -9.21
CA LYS A 34 1.86 4.01 -9.24
C LYS A 34 2.49 3.39 -10.48
N THR A 35 3.57 4.02 -10.97
CA THR A 35 4.29 3.54 -12.14
C THR A 35 5.78 3.41 -11.87
N GLY A 36 6.39 2.39 -12.43
CA GLY A 36 7.84 2.18 -12.39
C GLY A 36 8.27 1.12 -13.39
N ASN A 37 9.40 1.32 -14.04
CA ASN A 37 10.01 0.37 -14.98
C ASN A 37 9.03 -0.21 -16.02
N GLY A 38 8.11 0.64 -16.55
CA GLY A 38 7.13 0.21 -17.55
C GLY A 38 5.92 -0.57 -16.99
N VAL A 39 5.78 -0.69 -15.68
CA VAL A 39 4.65 -1.34 -15.02
C VAL A 39 3.81 -0.30 -14.29
N VAL A 40 2.49 -0.40 -14.43
CA VAL A 40 1.50 0.32 -13.63
C VAL A 40 0.97 -0.61 -12.55
N VAL A 41 0.99 -0.17 -11.31
CA VAL A 41 0.48 -0.95 -10.16
C VAL A 41 -0.72 -0.24 -9.56
N VAL A 42 -1.79 -0.99 -9.32
CA VAL A 42 -3.00 -0.53 -8.62
C VAL A 42 -3.40 -1.49 -7.51
N HIS A 43 -3.93 -0.91 -6.43
CA HIS A 43 -4.53 -1.64 -5.32
C HIS A 43 -6.03 -1.41 -5.34
N THR A 44 -6.82 -2.48 -5.34
CA THR A 44 -8.28 -2.45 -5.39
C THR A 44 -8.88 -2.67 -3.99
N VAL A 45 -10.10 -2.21 -3.79
CA VAL A 45 -10.82 -2.29 -2.50
C VAL A 45 -11.02 -3.74 -2.04
N ASP A 46 -11.15 -4.70 -2.95
CA ASP A 46 -11.22 -6.13 -2.65
C ASP A 46 -9.85 -6.76 -2.27
N GLY A 47 -8.82 -5.93 -2.04
CA GLY A 47 -7.52 -6.33 -1.51
C GLY A 47 -6.58 -6.97 -2.52
N LYS A 48 -6.77 -6.72 -3.82
CA LYS A 48 -5.89 -7.24 -4.86
C LYS A 48 -4.92 -6.17 -5.37
N LEU A 49 -3.73 -6.61 -5.73
CA LEU A 49 -2.78 -5.79 -6.48
C LEU A 49 -2.71 -6.30 -7.91
N PHE A 50 -2.73 -5.37 -8.84
CA PHE A 50 -2.57 -5.64 -10.26
C PHE A 50 -1.35 -4.92 -10.80
N GLY A 51 -0.60 -5.60 -11.68
CA GLY A 51 0.43 -5.00 -12.52
C GLY A 51 0.00 -5.02 -13.97
N PHE A 52 0.12 -3.87 -14.62
CA PHE A 52 -0.22 -3.70 -16.04
C PHE A 52 0.97 -3.15 -16.81
N ASP A 53 1.07 -3.50 -18.09
CA ASP A 53 1.95 -2.82 -19.02
C ASP A 53 1.55 -1.35 -19.14
N ALA A 54 2.51 -0.44 -18.93
CA ALA A 54 2.24 0.99 -18.92
C ALA A 54 1.86 1.55 -20.31
N THR A 55 2.27 0.86 -21.37
CA THR A 55 2.05 1.30 -22.75
C THR A 55 0.70 0.84 -23.31
N GLU A 56 0.35 -0.42 -23.01
CA GLU A 56 -0.82 -1.08 -23.62
C GLU A 56 -1.98 -1.31 -22.63
N GLY A 57 -1.75 -1.16 -21.31
CA GLY A 57 -2.76 -1.44 -20.29
C GLY A 57 -3.10 -2.92 -20.14
N LYS A 58 -2.28 -3.82 -20.70
CA LYS A 58 -2.44 -5.27 -20.55
C LYS A 58 -2.02 -5.72 -19.17
N GLN A 59 -2.82 -6.59 -18.52
CA GLN A 59 -2.44 -7.19 -17.25
C GLN A 59 -1.22 -8.11 -17.42
N ILE A 60 -0.18 -7.85 -16.61
CA ILE A 60 1.03 -8.67 -16.54
C ILE A 60 0.88 -9.69 -15.42
N TRP A 61 0.44 -9.24 -14.22
CA TRP A 61 0.28 -10.08 -13.06
C TRP A 61 -0.86 -9.60 -12.15
N ILE A 62 -1.29 -10.49 -11.28
CA ILE A 62 -2.22 -10.23 -10.18
C ILE A 62 -1.67 -10.88 -8.91
N TYR A 63 -1.72 -10.15 -7.82
CA TYR A 63 -1.54 -10.68 -6.48
C TYR A 63 -2.90 -10.64 -5.78
N ASP A 64 -3.43 -11.85 -5.50
CA ASP A 64 -4.74 -12.05 -4.89
C ASP A 64 -4.57 -12.74 -3.53
N ARG A 65 -5.09 -12.12 -2.49
CA ARG A 65 -5.14 -12.68 -1.14
C ARG A 65 -6.53 -12.48 -0.56
N SER A 66 -6.98 -13.44 0.25
CA SER A 66 -8.25 -13.32 0.95
C SER A 66 -8.24 -12.12 1.91
N VAL A 67 -9.22 -11.24 1.75
CA VAL A 67 -9.44 -10.08 2.61
C VAL A 67 -10.33 -10.51 3.79
N PRO A 68 -10.10 -10.00 5.02
CA PRO A 68 -11.03 -10.18 6.14
C PRO A 68 -12.44 -9.70 5.79
N VAL A 69 -13.44 -10.31 6.39
CA VAL A 69 -14.88 -10.00 6.14
C VAL A 69 -15.23 -8.55 6.51
N LEU A 70 -14.51 -7.97 7.48
CA LEU A 70 -14.67 -6.59 7.92
C LEU A 70 -13.35 -5.85 7.71
N THR A 71 -13.37 -4.84 6.85
CA THR A 71 -12.23 -3.93 6.61
C THR A 71 -12.71 -2.49 6.63
N LEU A 72 -11.85 -1.58 7.04
CA LEU A 72 -12.05 -0.17 6.73
C LEU A 72 -11.89 0.01 5.21
N HIS A 73 -12.69 0.87 4.59
CA HIS A 73 -12.58 1.14 3.15
C HIS A 73 -11.34 1.99 2.79
N GLY A 74 -10.31 1.96 3.61
CA GLY A 74 -9.02 2.57 3.32
C GLY A 74 -8.15 1.57 2.56
N SER A 75 -7.65 1.96 1.41
CA SER A 75 -6.61 1.22 0.72
C SER A 75 -5.40 2.13 0.54
N GLY A 76 -4.34 1.89 1.29
CA GLY A 76 -3.07 2.56 1.08
C GLY A 76 -2.60 2.36 -0.36
N SER A 77 -2.00 3.40 -0.95
CA SER A 77 -1.43 3.28 -2.27
C SER A 77 -0.17 2.42 -2.22
N PRO A 78 0.08 1.56 -3.22
CA PRO A 78 1.34 0.85 -3.30
C PRO A 78 2.50 1.84 -3.48
N VAL A 79 3.68 1.46 -3.02
CA VAL A 79 4.91 2.23 -3.26
C VAL A 79 5.86 1.39 -4.10
N ILE A 80 6.42 2.01 -5.14
CA ILE A 80 7.45 1.37 -5.97
C ILE A 80 8.83 1.87 -5.54
N SER A 81 9.70 0.96 -5.21
CA SER A 81 11.10 1.23 -4.87
C SER A 81 12.01 0.29 -5.65
N ALA A 82 12.76 0.85 -6.59
CA ALA A 82 13.57 0.12 -7.56
C ALA A 82 12.73 -0.92 -8.34
N ASP A 83 12.96 -2.20 -8.09
CA ASP A 83 12.29 -3.35 -8.71
C ASP A 83 11.26 -4.03 -7.80
N MET A 84 10.81 -3.33 -6.76
CA MET A 84 9.90 -3.87 -5.75
C MET A 84 8.65 -2.99 -5.61
N VAL A 85 7.51 -3.65 -5.44
CA VAL A 85 6.24 -3.05 -4.99
C VAL A 85 6.06 -3.36 -3.51
N ILE A 86 5.74 -2.34 -2.72
CA ILE A 86 5.47 -2.45 -1.30
C ILE A 86 4.05 -1.98 -1.06
N CYS A 87 3.22 -2.80 -0.42
CA CYS A 87 1.84 -2.47 -0.14
C CYS A 87 1.40 -2.96 1.24
N GLY A 88 0.62 -2.14 1.93
CA GLY A 88 -0.09 -2.50 3.15
C GLY A 88 -1.49 -3.02 2.85
N PHE A 89 -1.98 -3.93 3.68
CA PHE A 89 -3.30 -4.56 3.54
C PHE A 89 -4.11 -4.46 4.83
N SER A 90 -5.43 -4.60 4.67
CA SER A 90 -6.42 -4.57 5.77
C SER A 90 -6.30 -5.73 6.78
N SER A 91 -5.29 -6.56 6.69
CA SER A 91 -4.97 -7.59 7.69
C SER A 91 -3.81 -7.20 8.59
N GLY A 92 -3.32 -5.93 8.51
CA GLY A 92 -2.09 -5.50 9.15
C GLY A 92 -0.83 -6.10 8.52
N LYS A 93 -0.95 -6.66 7.31
CA LYS A 93 0.14 -7.28 6.58
C LYS A 93 0.79 -6.28 5.63
N LEU A 94 2.11 -6.19 5.68
CA LEU A 94 2.93 -5.47 4.71
C LEU A 94 3.59 -6.49 3.77
N VAL A 95 3.55 -6.25 2.47
CA VAL A 95 4.06 -7.19 1.46
C VAL A 95 5.03 -6.48 0.53
N GLY A 96 6.12 -7.15 0.21
CA GLY A 96 7.05 -6.79 -0.86
C GLY A 96 6.93 -7.77 -2.01
N LEU A 97 6.61 -7.26 -3.20
CA LEU A 97 6.49 -8.03 -4.44
C LEU A 97 7.56 -7.61 -5.44
N ASP A 98 7.97 -8.52 -6.28
CA ASP A 98 8.73 -8.21 -7.48
C ASP A 98 7.86 -7.39 -8.45
N LEU A 99 8.35 -6.24 -8.90
CA LEU A 99 7.58 -5.32 -9.74
C LEU A 99 7.23 -5.92 -11.11
N ALA A 100 8.13 -6.70 -11.69
CA ALA A 100 7.94 -7.23 -13.04
C ALA A 100 7.01 -8.45 -13.08
N SER A 101 7.04 -9.29 -12.04
CA SER A 101 6.34 -10.58 -12.01
C SER A 101 5.20 -10.68 -11.00
N GLY A 102 5.12 -9.75 -10.04
CA GLY A 102 4.16 -9.82 -8.93
C GLY A 102 4.46 -10.94 -7.92
N THR A 103 5.61 -11.61 -8.04
CA THR A 103 5.97 -12.68 -7.10
C THR A 103 6.32 -12.12 -5.73
N VAL A 104 5.88 -12.81 -4.68
CA VAL A 104 6.15 -12.40 -3.29
C VAL A 104 7.64 -12.58 -2.99
N ARG A 105 8.31 -11.50 -2.60
CA ARG A 105 9.68 -11.53 -2.07
C ARG A 105 9.67 -11.74 -0.56
N TRP A 106 8.75 -11.06 0.15
CA TRP A 106 8.53 -11.21 1.58
C TRP A 106 7.14 -10.72 1.99
N GLU A 107 6.66 -11.23 3.13
CA GLU A 107 5.45 -10.79 3.81
C GLU A 107 5.76 -10.59 5.31
N THR A 108 5.24 -9.52 5.91
CA THR A 108 5.45 -9.20 7.32
C THR A 108 4.14 -8.76 7.96
N ASN A 109 3.77 -9.36 9.09
CA ASN A 109 2.63 -8.92 9.87
C ASN A 109 3.07 -7.78 10.79
N LEU A 110 2.53 -6.59 10.60
CA LEU A 110 2.75 -5.44 11.46
C LEU A 110 1.69 -5.34 12.54
N GLY A 111 0.47 -5.75 12.25
CA GLY A 111 -0.61 -5.76 13.20
C GLY A 111 -0.84 -7.14 13.81
N ILE A 112 -1.02 -7.17 15.14
CA ILE A 112 -1.46 -8.36 15.86
C ILE A 112 -2.89 -8.07 16.31
N PRO A 113 -3.91 -8.70 15.68
CA PRO A 113 -5.30 -8.51 16.10
C PRO A 113 -5.45 -8.85 17.59
N SER A 114 -5.88 -7.89 18.39
CA SER A 114 -6.09 -8.07 19.82
C SER A 114 -7.46 -7.50 20.21
N GLY A 115 -8.23 -8.25 20.98
CA GLY A 115 -9.55 -7.82 21.41
C GLY A 115 -10.58 -8.95 21.43
N ARG A 116 -11.78 -8.66 21.95
CA ARG A 116 -12.88 -9.61 22.12
C ARG A 116 -13.92 -9.50 21.02
N SER A 117 -14.01 -8.34 20.33
CA SER A 117 -14.92 -8.09 19.21
C SER A 117 -14.20 -8.04 17.89
N GLU A 118 -14.91 -8.24 16.78
CA GLU A 118 -14.37 -8.10 15.42
C GLU A 118 -13.79 -6.69 15.20
N LEU A 119 -14.46 -5.64 15.71
CA LEU A 119 -14.00 -4.25 15.64
C LEU A 119 -12.68 -4.01 16.40
N GLU A 120 -12.51 -4.63 17.57
CA GLU A 120 -11.26 -4.52 18.33
C GLU A 120 -10.10 -5.27 17.68
N ARG A 121 -10.40 -6.23 16.81
CA ARG A 121 -9.41 -7.04 16.08
C ARG A 121 -9.00 -6.44 14.74
N MET A 122 -9.66 -5.34 14.30
CA MET A 122 -9.28 -4.67 13.07
C MET A 122 -7.91 -4.04 13.23
N VAL A 123 -6.97 -4.46 12.40
CA VAL A 123 -5.62 -3.91 12.34
C VAL A 123 -5.27 -3.73 10.87
N ASP A 124 -5.45 -2.52 10.38
CA ASP A 124 -5.32 -2.22 8.96
C ASP A 124 -4.10 -1.33 8.70
N ILE A 125 -3.44 -1.54 7.56
CA ILE A 125 -2.43 -0.61 7.02
C ILE A 125 -3.13 0.19 5.92
N ASP A 126 -3.75 1.30 6.32
CA ASP A 126 -4.49 2.18 5.41
C ASP A 126 -3.62 3.29 4.82
N GLY A 127 -2.58 3.68 5.54
CA GLY A 127 -1.63 4.69 5.08
C GLY A 127 -0.61 4.15 4.09
N ASP A 128 -0.21 5.00 3.15
CA ASP A 128 0.87 4.67 2.21
C ASP A 128 2.17 4.36 2.97
N PRO A 129 2.85 3.25 2.72
CA PRO A 129 4.18 3.00 3.29
C PRO A 129 5.19 4.03 2.78
N LEU A 130 6.12 4.44 3.63
CA LEU A 130 7.21 5.34 3.28
C LEU A 130 8.52 4.58 3.15
N VAL A 131 9.22 4.73 2.03
CA VAL A 131 10.54 4.13 1.82
C VAL A 131 11.61 5.21 1.95
N VAL A 132 12.55 4.99 2.86
CA VAL A 132 13.74 5.85 3.02
C VAL A 132 14.99 4.95 3.03
N GLY A 133 15.77 5.02 1.97
CA GLY A 133 16.94 4.15 1.79
C GLY A 133 16.58 2.66 1.76
N SER A 134 17.08 1.89 2.71
CA SER A 134 16.79 0.46 2.87
C SER A 134 15.68 0.15 3.88
N ALA A 135 15.05 1.17 4.45
CA ALA A 135 13.99 1.01 5.44
C ALA A 135 12.63 1.40 4.86
N ILE A 136 11.60 0.67 5.28
CA ILE A 136 10.19 0.98 5.05
C ILE A 136 9.58 1.34 6.39
N PHE A 137 8.84 2.44 6.42
CA PHE A 137 8.06 2.84 7.59
C PHE A 137 6.59 2.71 7.27
N ALA A 138 5.87 1.99 8.11
CA ALA A 138 4.43 1.80 7.96
C ALA A 138 3.73 1.94 9.31
N THR A 139 2.52 2.45 9.26
CA THR A 139 1.64 2.63 10.41
C THR A 139 0.45 1.71 10.27
N THR A 140 -0.06 1.23 11.41
CA THR A 140 -1.30 0.45 11.44
C THR A 140 -2.37 1.19 12.26
N PHE A 141 -3.61 1.04 11.84
CA PHE A 141 -4.75 1.41 12.68
C PHE A 141 -4.89 0.40 13.82
N GLN A 142 -5.14 0.86 15.05
CA GLN A 142 -5.20 0.07 16.29
C GLN A 142 -3.96 -0.78 16.58
N GLY A 143 -2.81 -0.42 16.03
CA GLY A 143 -1.57 -1.18 16.21
C GLY A 143 -0.34 -0.31 16.41
N ASP A 144 0.72 -0.68 15.74
CA ASP A 144 2.04 -0.09 15.88
C ASP A 144 2.46 0.66 14.60
N MET A 145 3.35 1.63 14.75
CA MET A 145 4.26 2.02 13.69
C MET A 145 5.46 1.09 13.70
N ALA A 146 5.94 0.71 12.54
CA ALA A 146 7.12 -0.15 12.41
C ALA A 146 8.09 0.35 11.36
N ALA A 147 9.39 0.08 11.59
CA ALA A 147 10.41 0.13 10.57
C ALA A 147 10.76 -1.30 10.15
N VAL A 148 10.82 -1.52 8.84
CA VAL A 148 10.99 -2.83 8.22
C VAL A 148 12.09 -2.76 7.17
N SER A 149 12.91 -3.80 7.06
CA SER A 149 13.88 -3.92 5.97
C SER A 149 13.18 -4.01 4.63
N ARG A 150 13.54 -3.13 3.68
CA ARG A 150 13.00 -3.17 2.32
C ARG A 150 13.30 -4.51 1.63
N ASP A 151 14.49 -5.03 1.82
CA ASP A 151 14.97 -6.19 1.04
C ASP A 151 14.50 -7.53 1.61
N SER A 152 14.30 -7.63 2.94
CA SER A 152 13.96 -8.90 3.62
C SER A 152 12.62 -8.91 4.34
N GLY A 153 11.96 -7.76 4.52
CA GLY A 153 10.75 -7.67 5.32
C GLY A 153 10.98 -7.81 6.83
N GLN A 154 12.25 -7.91 7.29
CA GLN A 154 12.55 -8.02 8.71
C GLN A 154 12.21 -6.73 9.45
N VAL A 155 11.50 -6.86 10.58
CA VAL A 155 11.16 -5.70 11.43
C VAL A 155 12.40 -5.29 12.21
N TYR A 156 12.81 -4.03 12.05
CA TYR A 156 13.91 -3.43 12.82
C TYR A 156 13.44 -2.98 14.20
N TRP A 157 12.29 -2.29 14.26
CA TRP A 157 11.67 -1.84 15.49
C TRP A 157 10.16 -1.62 15.32
N ARG A 158 9.46 -1.57 16.45
CA ARG A 158 8.05 -1.22 16.58
C ARG A 158 7.87 -0.15 17.65
N LYS A 159 6.89 0.72 17.44
CA LYS A 159 6.48 1.74 18.42
C LYS A 159 4.96 1.78 18.46
N LYS A 160 4.38 1.71 19.65
CA LYS A 160 2.93 1.91 19.82
C LYS A 160 2.52 3.30 19.34
N LEU A 161 1.87 3.33 18.21
CA LEU A 161 1.35 4.54 17.58
C LEU A 161 0.35 4.13 16.52
N SER A 162 -0.94 4.34 16.81
CA SER A 162 -2.03 4.06 15.88
C SER A 162 -2.22 5.24 14.95
N SER A 163 -2.28 4.98 13.65
CA SER A 163 -2.52 6.01 12.64
C SER A 163 -3.29 5.44 11.45
N PHE A 164 -4.16 6.28 10.86
CA PHE A 164 -4.85 6.00 9.59
C PHE A 164 -4.04 6.46 8.37
N VAL A 165 -3.03 7.29 8.57
CA VAL A 165 -2.24 7.88 7.48
C VAL A 165 -0.82 7.39 7.52
N GLY A 166 -0.17 7.37 6.36
CA GLY A 166 1.23 7.04 6.25
C GLY A 166 2.15 8.09 6.87
N PRO A 167 3.37 7.70 7.26
CA PRO A 167 4.37 8.64 7.77
C PRO A 167 4.95 9.50 6.65
N GLY A 168 5.39 10.70 7.00
CA GLY A 168 6.28 11.54 6.19
C GLY A 168 7.68 11.57 6.78
N ALA A 169 8.68 11.95 6.01
CA ALA A 169 10.04 12.13 6.52
C ALA A 169 10.73 13.34 5.89
N ASP A 170 11.64 13.92 6.65
CA ASP A 170 12.72 14.74 6.15
C ASP A 170 14.06 14.01 6.35
N TRP A 171 15.18 14.75 6.24
CA TRP A 171 16.51 14.19 6.38
C TRP A 171 16.89 13.79 7.84
N ARG A 172 16.11 14.16 8.84
CA ARG A 172 16.37 13.91 10.28
C ARG A 172 15.29 13.15 10.98
N SER A 173 14.05 13.29 10.58
CA SER A 173 12.89 12.87 11.38
C SER A 173 11.81 12.25 10.54
N LEU A 174 11.10 11.31 11.16
CA LEU A 174 9.82 10.79 10.68
C LEU A 174 8.70 11.58 11.34
N TYR A 175 7.68 11.92 10.58
CA TYR A 175 6.49 12.63 11.06
C TYR A 175 5.27 11.76 10.87
N VAL A 176 4.48 11.61 11.93
CA VAL A 176 3.26 10.80 11.92
C VAL A 176 2.16 11.54 12.67
N ALA A 177 0.97 11.62 12.06
CA ALA A 177 -0.23 12.04 12.77
C ALA A 177 -0.92 10.80 13.36
N ASP A 178 -1.11 10.77 14.67
CA ASP A 178 -1.79 9.65 15.32
C ASP A 178 -3.32 9.76 15.29
N ALA A 179 -3.99 8.66 15.64
CA ALA A 179 -5.45 8.58 15.68
C ALA A 179 -6.09 9.50 16.77
N ALA A 180 -5.30 10.05 17.69
CA ALA A 180 -5.72 11.02 18.70
C ALA A 180 -5.57 12.46 18.23
N GLY A 181 -5.09 12.71 17.02
CA GLY A 181 -4.88 14.05 16.44
C GLY A 181 -3.57 14.69 16.85
N GLN A 182 -2.61 13.93 17.35
CA GLN A 182 -1.28 14.45 17.70
C GLN A 182 -0.30 14.21 16.54
N VAL A 183 0.65 15.12 16.35
CA VAL A 183 1.74 14.96 15.40
C VAL A 183 3.03 14.63 16.15
N TRP A 184 3.65 13.52 15.79
CA TRP A 184 4.89 13.01 16.36
C TRP A 184 6.05 13.27 15.42
N ALA A 185 7.18 13.74 15.97
CA ALA A 185 8.46 13.74 15.28
C ALA A 185 9.37 12.71 15.95
N ILE A 186 9.81 11.71 15.18
CA ILE A 186 10.62 10.58 15.65
C ILE A 186 12.00 10.69 15.00
N GLN A 187 13.05 10.75 15.80
CA GLN A 187 14.45 10.80 15.36
C GLN A 187 15.12 9.43 15.45
#